data_7660add7f4cc5f1cd32941ead29f7670
#
_entry.id   7660add7f4cc5f1cd32941ead29f7670
#
_cell.length_a   1.000
_cell.length_b   1.000
_cell.length_c   1.000
_cell.angle_alpha   90.00
_cell.angle_beta   90.00
_cell.angle_gamma   90.00
#
_symmetry.space_group_name_H-M   'P 1'
#
loop_
_entity.id
_entity.type
_entity.pdbx_description
1 polymer ?
#
loop_
_entity_poly.entity_id
_entity_poly.type
_entity_poly.pdbx_seq_one_letter_code
_entity_poly.pdbx_strand_id
1 'polypeptide(L)'
;MKENNVIAKNSNKKLISKRIMQLILGLTSILAIYTAYLGFAYGAVNWYYGFADGQEYSKGLLMLESNFRFYNGLWLGVGIVLLWLIPRVERETTTLRVIAVCFFFGGIGRLISLLFCGIPSPIDLIYVIIELGFPLLTLWQKHVFN
;
A
#
# COMPACT_ATOMS: atom_id res chain seq x y z
N MET A 1 27.75 -27.17 -22.61
CA MET A 1 26.43 -27.66 -22.18
C MET A 1 26.02 -27.20 -20.77
N LYS A 2 26.88 -27.24 -19.76
CA LYS A 2 26.58 -26.78 -18.37
C LYS A 2 26.33 -25.27 -18.28
N GLU A 3 27.05 -24.45 -19.03
CA GLU A 3 26.96 -22.98 -18.98
C GLU A 3 25.62 -22.46 -19.52
N ASN A 4 25.12 -23.02 -20.61
CA ASN A 4 23.80 -22.67 -21.16
C ASN A 4 22.66 -22.99 -20.20
N ASN A 5 22.77 -24.06 -19.42
CA ASN A 5 21.80 -24.43 -18.41
C ASN A 5 21.79 -23.46 -17.21
N VAL A 6 22.93 -22.91 -16.82
CA VAL A 6 23.04 -21.91 -15.74
C VAL A 6 22.44 -20.59 -16.17
N ILE A 7 22.71 -20.14 -17.40
CA ILE A 7 22.17 -18.90 -17.96
C ILE A 7 20.63 -18.99 -18.05
N ALA A 8 20.11 -20.08 -18.60
CA ALA A 8 18.67 -20.31 -18.71
C ALA A 8 17.98 -20.34 -17.33
N LYS A 9 18.59 -20.97 -16.33
CA LYS A 9 18.07 -21.03 -14.96
C LYS A 9 18.02 -19.66 -14.28
N ASN A 10 19.03 -18.81 -14.50
CA ASN A 10 19.06 -17.45 -13.94
C ASN A 10 18.04 -16.53 -14.63
N SER A 11 17.87 -16.65 -15.94
CA SER A 11 16.85 -15.93 -16.69
C SER A 11 15.43 -16.25 -16.18
N ASN A 12 15.14 -17.54 -15.98
CA ASN A 12 13.85 -17.97 -15.44
C ASN A 12 13.59 -17.44 -14.02
N LYS A 13 14.60 -17.42 -13.16
CA LYS A 13 14.46 -16.85 -11.81
C LYS A 13 14.12 -15.36 -11.84
N LYS A 14 14.79 -14.59 -12.68
CA LYS A 14 14.50 -13.14 -12.87
C LYS A 14 13.06 -12.92 -13.36
N LEU A 15 12.61 -13.73 -14.32
CA LEU A 15 11.26 -13.65 -14.86
C LEU A 15 10.20 -13.94 -13.79
N ILE A 16 10.39 -15.00 -13.00
CA ILE A 16 9.48 -15.38 -11.91
C ILE A 16 9.44 -14.27 -10.87
N SER A 17 10.58 -13.76 -10.42
CA SER A 17 10.66 -12.67 -9.44
C SER A 17 9.93 -11.42 -9.95
N LYS A 18 10.11 -11.06 -11.22
CA LYS A 18 9.38 -9.96 -11.86
C LYS A 18 7.87 -10.15 -11.77
N ARG A 19 7.37 -11.33 -12.15
CA ARG A 19 5.94 -11.64 -12.12
C ARG A 19 5.35 -11.57 -10.72
N ILE A 20 6.07 -12.08 -9.73
CA ILE A 20 5.63 -11.99 -8.34
C ILE A 20 5.58 -10.52 -7.86
N MET A 21 6.60 -9.72 -8.16
CA MET A 21 6.58 -8.29 -7.85
C MET A 21 5.43 -7.56 -8.52
N GLN A 22 5.19 -7.83 -9.80
CA GLN A 22 4.06 -7.27 -10.54
C GLN A 22 2.71 -7.64 -9.92
N LEU A 23 2.57 -8.88 -9.46
CA LEU A 23 1.37 -9.36 -8.77
C LEU A 23 1.17 -8.62 -7.43
N ILE A 24 2.23 -8.50 -6.62
CA ILE A 24 2.16 -7.77 -5.33
C ILE A 24 1.77 -6.31 -5.57
N LEU A 25 2.41 -5.62 -6.50
CA LEU A 25 2.09 -4.22 -6.85
C LEU A 25 0.66 -4.08 -7.35
N GLY A 26 0.20 -5.03 -8.18
CA GLY A 26 -1.17 -5.05 -8.70
C GLY A 26 -2.22 -5.22 -7.62
N LEU A 27 -2.04 -6.19 -6.73
CA LEU A 27 -2.94 -6.42 -5.60
C LEU A 27 -2.96 -5.21 -4.65
N THR A 28 -1.79 -4.65 -4.33
CA THR A 28 -1.70 -3.45 -3.47
C THR A 28 -2.37 -2.25 -4.14
N SER A 29 -2.19 -2.07 -5.44
CA SER A 29 -2.83 -0.98 -6.19
C SER A 29 -4.36 -1.10 -6.21
N ILE A 30 -4.88 -2.30 -6.50
CA ILE A 30 -6.33 -2.54 -6.50
C ILE A 30 -6.90 -2.28 -5.11
N LEU A 31 -6.23 -2.75 -4.05
CA LEU A 31 -6.63 -2.50 -2.68
C LEU A 31 -6.65 -1.01 -2.35
N ALA A 32 -5.60 -0.27 -2.73
CA ALA A 32 -5.49 1.16 -2.50
C ALA A 32 -6.60 1.95 -3.21
N ILE A 33 -6.87 1.66 -4.48
CA ILE A 33 -7.91 2.33 -5.26
C ILE A 33 -9.30 2.01 -4.70
N TYR A 34 -9.56 0.74 -4.38
CA TYR A 34 -10.85 0.29 -3.85
C TYR A 34 -11.14 0.93 -2.49
N THR A 35 -10.19 0.90 -1.55
CA THR A 35 -10.37 1.51 -0.23
C THR A 35 -10.46 3.02 -0.29
N ALA A 36 -9.70 3.67 -1.20
CA ALA A 36 -9.83 5.09 -1.45
C ALA A 36 -11.22 5.47 -1.98
N TYR A 37 -11.74 4.70 -2.94
CA TYR A 37 -13.11 4.90 -3.44
C TYR A 37 -14.15 4.81 -2.32
N LEU A 38 -14.06 3.78 -1.47
CA LEU A 38 -14.96 3.64 -0.33
C LEU A 38 -14.81 4.80 0.66
N GLY A 39 -13.59 5.25 0.94
CA GLY A 39 -13.34 6.40 1.80
C GLY A 39 -13.92 7.71 1.25
N PHE A 40 -13.91 7.92 -0.06
CA PHE A 40 -14.57 9.05 -0.70
C PHE A 40 -16.10 8.95 -0.65
N ALA A 41 -16.65 7.77 -0.94
CA ALA A 41 -18.08 7.56 -1.04
C ALA A 41 -18.77 7.66 0.33
N TYR A 42 -18.17 7.06 1.35
CA TYR A 42 -18.79 6.91 2.66
C TYR A 42 -18.26 7.88 3.71
N GLY A 43 -17.01 8.37 3.58
CA GLY A 43 -16.35 9.18 4.60
C GLY A 43 -16.01 8.43 5.88
N ALA A 44 -15.40 9.13 6.86
CA ALA A 44 -14.98 8.51 8.12
C ALA A 44 -16.17 8.09 8.99
N VAL A 45 -17.17 8.94 9.07
CA VAL A 45 -18.32 8.73 9.97
C VAL A 45 -19.09 7.50 9.55
N ASN A 46 -19.48 7.40 8.29
CA ASN A 46 -20.22 6.24 7.78
C ASN A 46 -19.39 4.97 7.75
N TRP A 47 -18.07 5.11 7.56
CA TRP A 47 -17.16 3.96 7.56
C TRP A 47 -17.02 3.32 8.94
N TYR A 48 -16.91 4.14 10.01
CA TYR A 48 -16.65 3.62 11.36
C TYR A 48 -17.89 3.50 12.23
N TYR A 49 -18.91 4.34 12.00
CA TYR A 49 -20.09 4.41 12.87
C TYR A 49 -21.39 3.95 12.20
N GLY A 50 -21.35 3.63 10.90
CA GLY A 50 -22.54 3.31 10.12
C GLY A 50 -23.32 4.57 9.71
N PHE A 51 -24.34 4.36 8.88
CA PHE A 51 -25.21 5.45 8.42
C PHE A 51 -26.11 5.91 9.59
N ALA A 52 -25.74 6.98 10.26
CA ALA A 52 -26.58 7.63 11.23
C ALA A 52 -27.22 8.86 10.57
N ASP A 53 -28.46 8.72 10.12
CA ASP A 53 -29.26 9.84 9.64
C ASP A 53 -29.50 10.83 10.80
N GLY A 54 -29.19 12.12 10.57
CA GLY A 54 -29.52 13.20 11.48
C GLY A 54 -28.49 13.51 12.57
N GLN A 55 -27.25 12.98 12.51
CA GLN A 55 -26.21 13.40 13.44
C GLN A 55 -25.74 14.84 13.16
N GLU A 56 -25.84 15.71 14.17
CA GLU A 56 -25.14 16.98 14.16
C GLU A 56 -23.62 16.74 14.25
N TYR A 57 -22.92 17.16 13.21
CA TYR A 57 -21.45 17.04 13.18
C TYR A 57 -20.81 18.08 14.10
N SER A 58 -20.18 17.64 15.18
CA SER A 58 -19.29 18.50 15.96
C SER A 58 -18.13 19.00 15.09
N LYS A 59 -17.52 20.14 15.45
CA LYS A 59 -16.35 20.68 14.70
C LYS A 59 -15.22 19.69 14.59
N GLY A 60 -14.97 18.87 15.62
CA GLY A 60 -13.95 17.81 15.60
C GLY A 60 -14.29 16.70 14.60
N LEU A 61 -15.55 16.33 14.49
CA LEU A 61 -16.02 15.32 13.56
C LEU A 61 -15.91 15.79 12.10
N LEU A 62 -16.23 17.06 11.83
CA LEU A 62 -16.03 17.67 10.51
C LEU A 62 -14.54 17.69 10.12
N MET A 63 -13.67 18.00 11.06
CA MET A 63 -12.22 17.97 10.83
C MET A 63 -11.72 16.55 10.54
N LEU A 64 -12.19 15.55 11.29
CA LEU A 64 -11.90 14.14 11.04
C LEU A 64 -12.34 13.71 9.65
N GLU A 65 -13.57 14.06 9.26
CA GLU A 65 -14.13 13.76 7.94
C GLU A 65 -13.29 14.36 6.80
N SER A 66 -12.91 15.63 6.93
CA SER A 66 -12.07 16.31 5.95
C SER A 66 -10.69 15.63 5.81
N ASN A 67 -10.03 15.36 6.94
CA ASN A 67 -8.73 14.68 6.95
C ASN A 67 -8.82 13.26 6.37
N PHE A 68 -9.87 12.52 6.69
CA PHE A 68 -10.08 11.17 6.17
C PHE A 68 -10.20 11.17 4.65
N ARG A 69 -10.99 12.09 4.06
CA ARG A 69 -11.10 12.24 2.60
C ARG A 69 -9.77 12.64 1.97
N PHE A 70 -9.03 13.54 2.61
CA PHE A 70 -7.70 13.93 2.15
C PHE A 70 -6.74 12.73 2.10
N TYR A 71 -6.66 11.93 3.18
CA TYR A 71 -5.83 10.73 3.20
C TYR A 71 -6.26 9.71 2.14
N ASN A 72 -7.55 9.54 1.92
CA ASN A 72 -8.04 8.66 0.84
C ASN A 72 -7.66 9.19 -0.55
N GLY A 73 -7.59 10.52 -0.74
CA GLY A 73 -7.07 11.12 -1.97
C GLY A 73 -5.60 10.80 -2.20
N LEU A 74 -4.76 10.92 -1.18
CA LEU A 74 -3.36 10.50 -1.25
C LEU A 74 -3.24 9.01 -1.53
N TRP A 75 -4.07 8.19 -0.90
CA TRP A 75 -4.08 6.74 -1.09
C TRP A 75 -4.49 6.33 -2.50
N LEU A 76 -5.45 7.04 -3.11
CA LEU A 76 -5.80 6.89 -4.52
C LEU A 76 -4.61 7.21 -5.42
N GLY A 77 -3.92 8.32 -5.16
CA GLY A 77 -2.72 8.70 -5.90
C GLY A 77 -1.63 7.62 -5.84
N VAL A 78 -1.39 7.06 -4.66
CA VAL A 78 -0.46 5.92 -4.49
C VAL A 78 -0.93 4.73 -5.32
N GLY A 79 -2.20 4.37 -5.30
CA GLY A 79 -2.75 3.27 -6.09
C GLY A 79 -2.51 3.46 -7.59
N ILE A 80 -2.72 4.67 -8.12
CA ILE A 80 -2.46 4.99 -9.53
C ILE A 80 -0.97 4.88 -9.87
N VAL A 81 -0.08 5.38 -9.02
CA VAL A 81 1.37 5.28 -9.23
C VAL A 81 1.84 3.84 -9.18
N LEU A 82 1.28 3.00 -8.30
CA LEU A 82 1.58 1.57 -8.25
C LEU A 82 1.14 0.86 -9.54
N LEU A 83 -0.04 1.18 -10.11
CA LEU A 83 -0.46 0.65 -11.43
C LEU A 83 0.54 1.01 -12.52
N TRP A 84 0.95 2.27 -12.56
CA TRP A 84 1.93 2.74 -13.55
C TRP A 84 3.29 2.05 -13.38
N LEU A 85 3.65 1.68 -12.14
CA LEU A 85 4.91 1.03 -11.81
C LEU A 85 4.97 -0.45 -12.23
N ILE A 86 3.83 -1.16 -12.34
CA ILE A 86 3.77 -2.59 -12.65
C ILE A 86 4.64 -2.99 -13.86
N PRO A 87 4.46 -2.40 -15.05
CA PRO A 87 5.27 -2.77 -16.20
C PRO A 87 6.72 -2.29 -16.10
N ARG A 88 7.01 -1.34 -15.20
CA ARG A 88 8.30 -0.65 -15.07
C ARG A 88 9.11 -1.11 -13.86
N VAL A 89 8.66 -2.14 -13.14
CA VAL A 89 9.25 -2.59 -11.87
C VAL A 89 10.75 -2.90 -11.93
N GLU A 90 11.29 -3.19 -13.10
CA GLU A 90 12.73 -3.44 -13.28
C GLU A 90 13.55 -2.15 -13.35
N ARG A 91 12.96 -1.04 -13.80
CA ARG A 91 13.67 0.22 -14.11
C ARG A 91 13.41 1.30 -13.05
N GLU A 92 12.21 1.35 -12.50
CA GLU A 92 11.73 2.42 -11.62
C GLU A 92 12.06 2.13 -10.14
N THR A 93 13.35 2.08 -9.84
CA THR A 93 13.82 1.79 -8.47
C THR A 93 13.56 2.95 -7.51
N THR A 94 13.72 4.19 -7.97
CA THR A 94 13.52 5.38 -7.14
C THR A 94 12.08 5.55 -6.72
N THR A 95 11.15 5.43 -7.67
CA THR A 95 9.71 5.54 -7.39
C THR A 95 9.26 4.49 -6.39
N LEU A 96 9.70 3.25 -6.56
CA LEU A 96 9.37 2.17 -5.62
C LEU A 96 9.93 2.44 -4.22
N ARG A 97 11.16 2.98 -4.11
CA ARG A 97 11.76 3.32 -2.82
C ARG A 97 11.02 4.45 -2.12
N VAL A 98 10.63 5.51 -2.84
CA VAL A 98 9.85 6.61 -2.27
C VAL A 98 8.53 6.10 -1.70
N ILE A 99 7.80 5.29 -2.48
CA ILE A 99 6.56 4.68 -2.00
C ILE A 99 6.83 3.79 -0.78
N ALA A 100 7.88 2.98 -0.80
CA ALA A 100 8.22 2.11 0.32
C ALA A 100 8.53 2.89 1.62
N VAL A 101 9.19 4.04 1.51
CA VAL A 101 9.43 4.95 2.65
C VAL A 101 8.11 5.50 3.19
N CYS A 102 7.21 5.95 2.31
CA CYS A 102 5.88 6.43 2.71
C CYS A 102 5.07 5.35 3.43
N PHE A 103 5.06 4.13 2.89
CA PHE A 103 4.39 2.98 3.52
C PHE A 103 4.97 2.66 4.89
N PHE A 104 6.31 2.64 5.00
CA PHE A 104 6.99 2.34 6.26
C PHE A 104 6.62 3.33 7.37
N PHE A 105 6.63 4.64 7.06
CA PHE A 105 6.21 5.65 8.03
C PHE A 105 4.72 5.60 8.34
N GLY A 106 3.88 5.24 7.37
CA GLY A 106 2.46 4.95 7.59
C GLY A 106 2.27 3.80 8.59
N GLY A 107 3.01 2.70 8.38
CA GLY A 107 3.02 1.53 9.28
C GLY A 107 3.51 1.87 10.69
N ILE A 108 4.53 2.72 10.84
CA ILE A 108 4.96 3.24 12.14
C ILE A 108 3.84 4.02 12.81
N GLY A 109 3.16 4.92 12.08
CA GLY A 109 2.04 5.69 12.62
C GLY A 109 0.91 4.80 13.14
N ARG A 110 0.55 3.76 12.37
CA ARG A 110 -0.44 2.75 12.81
C ARG A 110 0.04 1.97 14.04
N LEU A 111 1.32 1.59 14.08
CA LEU A 111 1.91 0.88 15.22
C LEU A 111 1.85 1.75 16.50
N ILE A 112 2.15 3.03 16.39
CA ILE A 112 2.03 3.98 17.50
C ILE A 112 0.57 4.06 17.96
N SER A 113 -0.39 4.19 17.03
CA SER A 113 -1.81 4.20 17.36
C SER A 113 -2.24 2.92 18.10
N LEU A 114 -1.76 1.77 17.65
CA LEU A 114 -2.01 0.48 18.29
C LEU A 114 -1.52 0.44 19.74
N LEU A 115 -0.35 1.04 20.03
CA LEU A 115 0.23 1.07 21.36
C LEU A 115 -0.52 2.02 22.31
N PHE A 116 -1.01 3.16 21.81
CA PHE A 116 -1.63 4.19 22.64
C PHE A 116 -3.16 4.13 22.68
N CYS A 117 -3.80 3.67 21.61
CA CYS A 117 -5.26 3.68 21.48
C CYS A 117 -5.89 2.28 21.60
N GLY A 118 -5.07 1.23 21.58
CA GLY A 118 -5.54 -0.15 21.65
C GLY A 118 -5.50 -0.88 20.31
N ILE A 119 -5.92 -2.14 20.33
CA ILE A 119 -5.87 -3.03 19.17
C ILE A 119 -7.01 -2.66 18.20
N PRO A 120 -6.67 -2.25 16.96
CA PRO A 120 -7.67 -1.99 15.94
C PRO A 120 -8.30 -3.30 15.43
N SER A 121 -9.10 -3.20 14.40
CA SER A 121 -9.69 -4.38 13.76
C SER A 121 -8.59 -5.32 13.19
N PRO A 122 -8.86 -6.63 13.01
CA PRO A 122 -7.91 -7.55 12.38
C PRO A 122 -7.41 -7.09 11.00
N ILE A 123 -8.24 -6.37 10.26
CA ILE A 123 -7.86 -5.79 8.95
C ILE A 123 -6.76 -4.75 9.11
N ASP A 124 -6.84 -3.90 10.14
CA ASP A 124 -5.82 -2.88 10.41
C ASP A 124 -4.47 -3.50 10.76
N LEU A 125 -4.45 -4.63 11.46
CA LEU A 125 -3.21 -5.38 11.73
C LEU A 125 -2.56 -5.89 10.44
N ILE A 126 -3.36 -6.34 9.48
CA ILE A 126 -2.86 -6.76 8.16
C ILE A 126 -2.21 -5.57 7.44
N TYR A 127 -2.83 -4.38 7.48
CA TYR A 127 -2.23 -3.18 6.91
C TYR A 127 -0.88 -2.83 7.55
N VAL A 128 -0.76 -2.89 8.87
CA VAL A 128 0.52 -2.65 9.57
C VAL A 128 1.60 -3.59 9.06
N ILE A 129 1.30 -4.88 8.90
CA ILE A 129 2.26 -5.89 8.41
C ILE A 129 2.68 -5.56 6.96
N ILE A 130 1.72 -5.24 6.09
CA ILE A 130 2.00 -4.89 4.70
C ILE A 130 2.86 -3.62 4.62
N GLU A 131 2.49 -2.58 5.36
CA GLU A 131 3.17 -1.29 5.34
C GLU A 131 4.60 -1.39 5.86
N LEU A 132 4.82 -2.06 6.99
CA LEU A 132 6.16 -2.27 7.54
C LEU A 132 7.00 -3.25 6.70
N GLY A 133 6.37 -4.20 6.02
CA GLY A 133 7.03 -5.15 5.15
C GLY A 133 7.35 -4.62 3.75
N PHE A 134 6.71 -3.53 3.31
CA PHE A 134 6.85 -3.02 1.94
C PHE A 134 8.30 -2.67 1.53
N PRO A 135 9.18 -2.13 2.41
CA PRO A 135 10.58 -1.91 2.09
C PRO A 135 11.34 -3.17 1.65
N LEU A 136 10.94 -4.35 2.11
CA LEU A 136 11.57 -5.62 1.69
C LEU A 136 11.41 -5.85 0.18
N LEU A 137 10.35 -5.32 -0.44
CA LEU A 137 10.14 -5.38 -1.87
C LEU A 137 11.22 -4.61 -2.64
N THR A 138 11.69 -3.48 -2.09
CA THR A 138 12.76 -2.67 -2.69
C THR A 138 14.12 -3.36 -2.59
N LEU A 139 14.38 -4.04 -1.48
CA LEU A 139 15.59 -4.84 -1.30
C LEU A 139 15.59 -6.04 -2.25
N TRP A 140 14.45 -6.69 -2.41
CA TRP A 140 14.29 -7.78 -3.37
C TRP A 140 14.48 -7.30 -4.80
N GLN A 141 13.87 -6.16 -5.18
CA GLN A 141 14.07 -5.55 -6.49
C GLN A 141 15.56 -5.32 -6.80
N LYS A 142 16.28 -4.71 -5.84
CA LYS A 142 17.72 -4.47 -5.97
C LYS A 142 18.51 -5.77 -6.15
N HIS A 143 18.17 -6.81 -5.40
CA HIS A 143 18.87 -8.10 -5.48
C HIS A 143 18.64 -8.80 -6.82
N VAL A 144 17.48 -8.66 -7.42
CA VAL A 144 17.12 -9.38 -8.65
C VAL A 144 17.56 -8.65 -9.93
N PHE A 145 17.49 -7.31 -9.94
CA PHE A 145 17.65 -6.53 -11.18
C PHE A 145 18.93 -5.70 -11.23
N ASN A 146 19.60 -5.46 -10.12
CA ASN A 146 20.92 -4.86 -10.05
C ASN A 146 21.98 -5.92 -9.74
#